data_efcbca17c92e424637a8d45c507f147b
#
_entry.id   efcbca17c92e424637a8d45c507f147b
#
_cell.length_a   1.000
_cell.length_b   1.000
_cell.length_c   1.000
_cell.angle_alpha   90.00
_cell.angle_beta   90.00
_cell.angle_gamma   90.00
#
_symmetry.space_group_name_H-M   'P 1'
#
loop_
_entity.id
_entity.type
_entity.pdbx_description
1 polymer ?
#
loop_
_entity_poly.entity_id
_entity_poly.type
_entity_poly.pdbx_seq_one_letter_code
_entity_poly.pdbx_strand_id
1 'polypeptide(L)'
;KVGDIFVAGNEWGRARALIDANGDNLKEAGPSTPVEVLGLNGTPAAGDEVAVVDGEGRAREVVEFRQNWVRNEKAAAGTRGTLEQMFEKIQESSDLQILPAVLKGDVHGSVEAISGALDALGTEEVQVKILHSGVGGINESDVTLAKASGGLILGFNVRANPQARDLARRENVEI
;
A
#
# COMPACT_ATOMS: atom_id res chain seq x y z
N LYS A 1 8.93 25.51 1.79
CA LYS A 1 9.18 26.26 3.04
C LYS A 1 8.22 25.83 4.12
N VAL A 2 8.58 26.06 5.38
CA VAL A 2 7.62 25.85 6.48
C VAL A 2 6.43 26.78 6.30
N GLY A 3 5.21 26.24 6.44
CA GLY A 3 3.96 26.96 6.22
C GLY A 3 3.35 26.78 4.84
N ASP A 4 4.12 26.32 3.85
CA ASP A 4 3.60 26.06 2.51
C ASP A 4 2.57 24.92 2.51
N ILE A 5 1.58 25.06 1.65
CA ILE A 5 0.62 24.02 1.38
C ILE A 5 1.12 23.22 0.18
N PHE A 6 1.09 21.91 0.30
CA PHE A 6 1.61 21.03 -0.74
C PHE A 6 0.74 19.77 -0.92
N VAL A 7 0.85 19.19 -2.08
CA VAL A 7 0.22 17.92 -2.46
C VAL A 7 1.33 16.90 -2.68
N ALA A 8 1.17 15.71 -2.16
CA ALA A 8 2.05 14.57 -2.37
C ALA A 8 1.20 13.37 -2.78
N GLY A 9 1.28 12.96 -4.04
CA GLY A 9 0.41 11.91 -4.58
C GLY A 9 -1.08 12.22 -4.39
N ASN A 10 -1.76 11.38 -3.62
CA ASN A 10 -3.18 11.49 -3.29
C ASN A 10 -3.46 12.16 -1.94
N GLU A 11 -2.42 12.74 -1.33
CA GLU A 11 -2.49 13.39 -0.03
C GLU A 11 -2.07 14.85 -0.14
N TRP A 12 -2.52 15.67 0.79
CA TRP A 12 -2.12 17.06 0.90
C TRP A 12 -1.85 17.42 2.36
N GLY A 13 -1.17 18.52 2.56
CA GLY A 13 -0.91 19.01 3.90
C GLY A 13 -0.28 20.40 3.91
N ARG A 14 -0.03 20.88 5.12
CA ARG A 14 0.74 22.11 5.36
C ARG A 14 2.05 21.74 6.02
N ALA A 15 3.18 22.13 5.44
CA ALA A 15 4.50 21.90 6.03
C ALA A 15 4.60 22.59 7.39
N ARG A 16 4.52 21.81 8.46
CA ARG A 16 4.63 22.31 9.85
C ARG A 16 6.08 22.37 10.31
N ALA A 17 6.87 21.39 9.87
CA ALA A 17 8.31 21.35 10.10
C ALA A 17 9.00 20.65 8.93
N LEU A 18 10.23 21.05 8.66
CA LEU A 18 11.16 20.41 7.75
C LEU A 18 12.37 20.01 8.60
N ILE A 19 12.71 18.72 8.61
CA ILE A 19 13.81 18.18 9.41
C ILE A 19 14.84 17.61 8.46
N ASP A 20 16.10 17.99 8.63
CA ASP A 20 17.18 17.46 7.80
C ASP A 20 17.66 16.08 8.25
N ALA A 21 18.64 15.52 7.55
CA ALA A 21 19.21 14.20 7.85
C ALA A 21 19.95 14.14 9.21
N ASN A 22 20.27 15.29 9.83
CA ASN A 22 20.92 15.40 11.14
C ASN A 22 19.90 15.54 12.28
N GLY A 23 18.61 15.75 11.95
CA GLY A 23 17.56 16.03 12.91
C GLY A 23 17.33 17.50 13.19
N ASP A 24 17.98 18.42 12.46
CA ASP A 24 17.84 19.85 12.63
C ASP A 24 16.63 20.41 11.87
N ASN A 25 15.94 21.38 12.48
CA ASN A 25 14.80 22.04 11.85
C ASN A 25 15.25 23.07 10.82
N LEU A 26 14.78 22.92 9.59
CA LEU A 26 15.00 23.85 8.50
C LEU A 26 13.80 24.78 8.31
N LYS A 27 14.05 26.03 7.93
CA LYS A 27 13.00 26.97 7.51
C LYS A 27 12.54 26.72 6.07
N GLU A 28 13.48 26.32 5.24
CA GLU A 28 13.24 25.96 3.84
C GLU A 28 14.24 24.90 3.38
N ALA A 29 13.84 24.09 2.43
CA ALA A 29 14.68 23.10 1.76
C ALA A 29 14.89 23.53 0.31
N GLY A 30 16.16 23.55 -0.12
CA GLY A 30 16.55 23.81 -1.49
C GLY A 30 16.49 22.54 -2.36
N PRO A 31 16.80 22.65 -3.66
CA PRO A 31 16.91 21.49 -4.53
C PRO A 31 17.91 20.46 -3.98
N SER A 32 17.60 19.18 -4.15
CA SER A 32 18.45 18.04 -3.71
C SER A 32 18.74 17.98 -2.21
N THR A 33 17.99 18.69 -1.37
CA THR A 33 18.11 18.62 0.08
C THR A 33 17.15 17.55 0.61
N PRO A 34 17.63 16.43 1.18
CA PRO A 34 16.76 15.45 1.80
C PRO A 34 16.15 16.01 3.07
N VAL A 35 14.83 15.91 3.21
CA VAL A 35 14.10 16.41 4.37
C VAL A 35 12.94 15.50 4.74
N GLU A 36 12.71 15.34 6.03
CA GLU A 36 11.46 14.84 6.56
C GLU A 36 10.47 16.00 6.67
N VAL A 37 9.28 15.81 6.11
CA VAL A 37 8.23 16.83 6.11
C VAL A 37 7.12 16.42 7.05
N LEU A 38 6.86 17.23 8.07
CA LEU A 38 5.73 17.02 8.98
C LEU A 38 4.55 17.88 8.55
N GLY A 39 3.34 17.29 8.57
CA GLY A 39 2.11 18.02 8.37
C GLY A 39 1.23 17.56 7.22
N LEU A 40 1.49 16.38 6.66
CA LEU A 40 0.58 15.68 5.76
C LEU A 40 -0.66 15.17 6.51
N ASN A 41 -1.80 15.11 5.83
CA ASN A 41 -3.04 14.56 6.38
C ASN A 41 -3.10 13.02 6.29
N GLY A 42 -2.33 12.44 5.38
CA GLY A 42 -2.21 11.00 5.19
C GLY A 42 -0.80 10.62 4.74
N THR A 43 -0.59 9.37 4.37
CA THR A 43 0.70 8.85 3.93
C THR A 43 0.70 8.71 2.41
N PRO A 44 1.53 9.48 1.69
CA PRO A 44 1.71 9.31 0.24
C PRO A 44 2.43 8.00 -0.07
N ALA A 45 2.32 7.54 -1.30
CA ALA A 45 3.08 6.39 -1.76
C ALA A 45 4.53 6.78 -2.07
N ALA A 46 5.45 5.81 -1.98
CA ALA A 46 6.83 6.03 -2.39
C ALA A 46 6.88 6.35 -3.89
N GLY A 47 7.71 7.34 -4.26
CA GLY A 47 7.80 7.83 -5.63
C GLY A 47 6.76 8.88 -6.04
N ASP A 48 5.81 9.22 -5.15
CA ASP A 48 4.85 10.28 -5.42
C ASP A 48 5.53 11.65 -5.56
N GLU A 49 5.09 12.41 -6.56
CA GLU A 49 5.56 13.78 -6.74
C GLU A 49 4.98 14.73 -5.68
N VAL A 50 5.85 15.62 -5.18
CA VAL A 50 5.48 16.67 -4.24
C VAL A 50 5.41 17.99 -4.98
N ALA A 51 4.29 18.69 -4.88
CA ALA A 51 4.09 20.01 -5.47
C ALA A 51 3.51 20.99 -4.46
N VAL A 52 4.11 22.18 -4.38
CA VAL A 52 3.58 23.30 -3.58
C VAL A 52 2.44 23.94 -4.35
N VAL A 53 1.37 24.30 -3.65
CA VAL A 53 0.16 24.93 -4.21
C VAL A 53 -0.22 26.19 -3.45
N ASP A 54 -0.93 27.11 -4.11
CA ASP A 54 -1.23 28.44 -3.59
C ASP A 54 -2.21 28.47 -2.40
N GLY A 55 -2.89 27.35 -2.12
CA GLY A 55 -3.87 27.32 -1.03
C GLY A 55 -4.52 25.96 -0.80
N GLU A 56 -5.16 25.82 0.38
CA GLU A 56 -5.82 24.55 0.77
C GLU A 56 -6.98 24.16 -0.17
N GLY A 57 -7.72 25.15 -0.71
CA GLY A 57 -8.79 24.87 -1.66
C GLY A 57 -8.25 24.18 -2.93
N ARG A 58 -7.13 24.67 -3.46
CA ARG A 58 -6.48 24.09 -4.62
C ARG A 58 -5.91 22.71 -4.32
N ALA A 59 -5.31 22.54 -3.14
CA ALA A 59 -4.79 21.24 -2.68
C ALA A 59 -5.89 20.18 -2.64
N ARG A 60 -7.05 20.51 -2.04
CA ARG A 60 -8.20 19.60 -1.98
C ARG A 60 -8.72 19.24 -3.36
N GLU A 61 -8.91 20.22 -4.23
CA GLU A 61 -9.39 19.99 -5.59
C GLU A 61 -8.51 18.98 -6.35
N VAL A 62 -7.19 19.16 -6.28
CA VAL A 62 -6.23 18.27 -6.92
C VAL A 62 -6.30 16.85 -6.34
N VAL A 63 -6.35 16.73 -5.02
CA VAL A 63 -6.40 15.43 -4.34
C VAL A 63 -7.72 14.71 -4.61
N GLU A 64 -8.86 15.41 -4.54
CA GLU A 64 -10.16 14.83 -4.87
C GLU A 64 -10.22 14.34 -6.32
N PHE A 65 -9.66 15.10 -7.25
CA PHE A 65 -9.56 14.68 -8.65
C PHE A 65 -8.73 13.39 -8.79
N ARG A 66 -7.54 13.33 -8.17
CA ARG A 66 -6.67 12.15 -8.23
C ARG A 66 -7.32 10.92 -7.56
N GLN A 67 -7.95 11.09 -6.40
CA GLN A 67 -8.64 10.01 -5.70
C GLN A 67 -9.83 9.48 -6.50
N ASN A 68 -10.61 10.36 -7.15
CA ASN A 68 -11.71 9.96 -8.03
C ASN A 68 -11.20 9.22 -9.27
N TRP A 69 -10.09 9.68 -9.85
CA TRP A 69 -9.44 9.00 -10.95
C TRP A 69 -9.05 7.56 -10.59
N VAL A 70 -8.30 7.38 -9.49
CA VAL A 70 -7.88 6.05 -9.01
C VAL A 70 -9.09 5.16 -8.71
N ARG A 71 -10.14 5.71 -8.12
CA ARG A 71 -11.38 4.97 -7.85
C ARG A 71 -12.06 4.49 -9.12
N ASN A 72 -12.16 5.36 -10.11
CA ASN A 72 -12.77 5.03 -11.40
C ASN A 72 -11.94 4.00 -12.18
N GLU A 73 -10.62 4.10 -12.13
CA GLU A 73 -9.73 3.14 -12.75
C GLU A 73 -9.85 1.74 -12.10
N LYS A 74 -9.89 1.68 -10.77
CA LYS A 74 -10.13 0.42 -10.04
C LYS A 74 -11.51 -0.16 -10.33
N ALA A 75 -12.56 0.67 -10.42
CA ALA A 75 -13.89 0.22 -10.79
C ALA A 75 -13.93 -0.31 -12.23
N ALA A 76 -13.26 0.36 -13.17
CA ALA A 76 -13.16 -0.08 -14.56
C ALA A 76 -12.35 -1.38 -14.72
N ALA A 77 -11.31 -1.57 -13.92
CA ALA A 77 -10.51 -2.80 -13.90
C ALA A 77 -11.31 -4.00 -13.37
N GLY A 78 -12.16 -3.78 -12.35
CA GLY A 78 -13.05 -4.83 -11.81
C GLY A 78 -14.16 -5.29 -12.77
N THR A 79 -14.52 -4.47 -13.75
CA THR A 79 -15.61 -4.76 -14.71
C THR A 79 -15.09 -5.44 -16.00
N ARG A 80 -13.77 -5.47 -16.23
CA ARG A 80 -13.16 -5.98 -17.47
C ARG A 80 -12.89 -7.48 -17.47
N GLY A 81 -13.20 -8.21 -16.42
CA GLY A 81 -13.13 -9.66 -16.38
C GLY A 81 -14.37 -10.27 -17.00
N THR A 82 -14.48 -10.40 -18.35
CA THR A 82 -15.51 -11.23 -18.94
C THR A 82 -15.25 -12.71 -18.59
N LEU A 83 -16.32 -13.49 -18.45
CA LEU A 83 -16.21 -14.94 -18.19
C LEU A 83 -15.29 -15.64 -19.20
N GLU A 84 -15.26 -15.17 -20.45
CA GLU A 84 -14.36 -15.66 -21.49
C GLU A 84 -12.88 -15.45 -21.17
N GLN A 85 -12.50 -14.27 -20.68
CA GLN A 85 -11.12 -13.98 -20.26
C GLN A 85 -10.71 -14.76 -18.99
N MET A 86 -11.68 -15.08 -18.11
CA MET A 86 -11.43 -16.00 -17.00
C MET A 86 -11.17 -17.42 -17.49
N PHE A 87 -11.93 -17.90 -18.49
CA PHE A 87 -11.72 -19.22 -19.08
C PHE A 87 -10.41 -19.31 -19.86
N GLU A 88 -10.01 -18.28 -20.62
CA GLU A 88 -8.70 -18.22 -21.30
C GLU A 88 -7.55 -18.27 -20.29
N LYS A 89 -7.62 -17.47 -19.22
CA LYS A 89 -6.61 -17.50 -18.13
C LYS A 89 -6.54 -18.83 -17.41
N ILE A 90 -7.66 -19.53 -17.22
CA ILE A 90 -7.68 -20.87 -16.62
C ILE A 90 -7.03 -21.89 -17.57
N GLN A 91 -7.21 -21.73 -18.87
CA GLN A 91 -6.65 -22.66 -19.86
C GLN A 91 -5.15 -22.43 -20.13
N GLU A 92 -4.67 -21.18 -20.02
CA GLU A 92 -3.24 -20.84 -20.12
C GLU A 92 -2.45 -21.15 -18.84
N SER A 93 -3.10 -21.22 -17.68
CA SER A 93 -2.45 -21.40 -16.37
C SER A 93 -2.52 -22.83 -15.82
N SER A 94 -2.65 -23.85 -16.70
CA SER A 94 -2.75 -25.26 -16.25
C SER A 94 -1.56 -25.75 -15.41
N ASP A 95 -0.40 -25.06 -15.44
CA ASP A 95 0.79 -25.44 -14.69
C ASP A 95 1.24 -24.40 -13.63
N LEU A 96 0.68 -23.19 -13.62
CA LEU A 96 1.09 -22.14 -12.69
C LEU A 96 0.38 -22.28 -11.32
N GLN A 97 1.13 -22.57 -10.29
CA GLN A 97 0.65 -22.58 -8.91
C GLN A 97 0.72 -21.17 -8.31
N ILE A 98 -0.44 -20.63 -7.95
CA ILE A 98 -0.53 -19.33 -7.28
C ILE A 98 -0.64 -19.53 -5.77
N LEU A 99 0.28 -18.93 -5.01
CA LEU A 99 0.23 -18.87 -3.56
C LEU A 99 -0.37 -17.50 -3.14
N PRO A 100 -1.65 -17.46 -2.73
CA PRO A 100 -2.24 -16.21 -2.26
C PRO A 100 -1.66 -15.82 -0.90
N ALA A 101 -1.33 -14.55 -0.70
CA ALA A 101 -0.77 -14.05 0.56
C ALA A 101 -1.41 -12.72 0.96
N VAL A 102 -1.56 -12.51 2.26
CA VAL A 102 -1.85 -11.23 2.88
C VAL A 102 -0.57 -10.75 3.58
N LEU A 103 -0.09 -9.56 3.27
CA LEU A 103 1.15 -9.01 3.80
C LEU A 103 0.86 -7.88 4.79
N LYS A 104 1.39 -8.00 6.01
CA LYS A 104 1.32 -6.95 7.03
C LYS A 104 2.73 -6.59 7.51
N GLY A 105 3.02 -5.30 7.57
CA GLY A 105 4.32 -4.79 8.03
C GLY A 105 4.19 -3.69 9.06
N ASP A 106 5.30 -3.33 9.67
CA ASP A 106 5.37 -2.25 10.66
C ASP A 106 5.34 -0.86 10.01
N VAL A 107 5.91 -0.73 8.82
CA VAL A 107 5.97 0.52 8.04
C VAL A 107 5.76 0.26 6.54
N HIS A 108 5.38 1.30 5.80
CA HIS A 108 5.15 1.19 4.35
C HIS A 108 6.38 0.70 3.58
N GLY A 109 7.58 1.20 3.92
CA GLY A 109 8.82 0.77 3.26
C GLY A 109 9.12 -0.72 3.41
N SER A 110 8.81 -1.31 4.57
CA SER A 110 8.94 -2.76 4.79
C SER A 110 7.98 -3.54 3.90
N VAL A 111 6.72 -3.10 3.82
CA VAL A 111 5.69 -3.72 2.98
C VAL A 111 6.08 -3.64 1.50
N GLU A 112 6.55 -2.48 1.02
CA GLU A 112 6.99 -2.27 -0.35
C GLU A 112 8.19 -3.17 -0.71
N ALA A 113 9.21 -3.18 0.13
CA ALA A 113 10.41 -4.00 -0.08
C ALA A 113 10.09 -5.50 -0.14
N ILE A 114 9.23 -5.98 0.77
CA ILE A 114 8.83 -7.38 0.80
C ILE A 114 7.95 -7.72 -0.41
N SER A 115 7.02 -6.85 -0.79
CA SER A 115 6.20 -7.05 -1.99
C SER A 115 7.07 -7.19 -3.24
N GLY A 116 8.03 -6.28 -3.44
CA GLY A 116 8.95 -6.36 -4.57
C GLY A 116 9.85 -7.60 -4.55
N ALA A 117 10.27 -8.03 -3.36
CA ALA A 117 11.06 -9.27 -3.22
C ALA A 117 10.23 -10.52 -3.53
N LEU A 118 8.98 -10.58 -3.08
CA LEU A 118 8.06 -11.70 -3.36
C LEU A 118 7.72 -11.80 -4.85
N ASP A 119 7.49 -10.65 -5.50
CA ASP A 119 7.25 -10.60 -6.94
C ASP A 119 8.48 -11.11 -7.73
N ALA A 120 9.69 -10.75 -7.29
CA ALA A 120 10.94 -11.18 -7.91
C ALA A 120 11.26 -12.67 -7.68
N LEU A 121 10.74 -13.29 -6.64
CA LEU A 121 10.91 -14.72 -6.34
C LEU A 121 10.01 -15.63 -7.20
N GLY A 122 9.02 -15.05 -7.87
CA GLY A 122 8.10 -15.80 -8.75
C GLY A 122 8.85 -16.55 -9.85
N THR A 123 8.46 -17.77 -10.12
CA THR A 123 8.93 -18.60 -11.24
C THR A 123 7.80 -18.84 -12.25
N GLU A 124 8.10 -19.50 -13.35
CA GLU A 124 7.08 -19.89 -14.33
C GLU A 124 6.09 -20.92 -13.76
N GLU A 125 6.48 -21.66 -12.72
CA GLU A 125 5.66 -22.72 -12.10
C GLU A 125 4.91 -22.23 -10.85
N VAL A 126 5.51 -21.30 -10.06
CA VAL A 126 4.94 -20.84 -8.79
C VAL A 126 5.08 -19.32 -8.65
N GLN A 127 3.98 -18.66 -8.33
CA GLN A 127 3.96 -17.22 -8.06
C GLN A 127 3.23 -16.89 -6.76
N VAL A 128 3.80 -15.94 -5.99
CA VAL A 128 3.11 -15.38 -4.82
C VAL A 128 2.21 -14.24 -5.29
N LYS A 129 0.93 -14.32 -4.99
CA LYS A 129 -0.03 -13.24 -5.29
C LYS A 129 -0.43 -12.52 -4.01
N ILE A 130 0.05 -11.31 -3.83
CA ILE A 130 -0.34 -10.48 -2.69
C ILE A 130 -1.76 -9.97 -2.92
N LEU A 131 -2.71 -10.48 -2.13
CA LEU A 131 -4.14 -10.12 -2.20
C LEU A 131 -4.42 -8.79 -1.49
N HIS A 132 -3.73 -8.57 -0.39
CA HIS A 132 -3.82 -7.36 0.41
C HIS A 132 -2.47 -7.10 1.09
N SER A 133 -2.08 -5.85 1.12
CA SER A 133 -0.93 -5.39 1.88
C SER A 133 -1.31 -4.20 2.75
N GLY A 134 -0.69 -4.08 3.94
CA GLY A 134 -0.99 -2.96 4.83
C GLY A 134 -0.03 -2.85 6.00
N VAL A 135 -0.06 -1.69 6.64
CA VAL A 135 0.74 -1.39 7.83
C VAL A 135 -0.08 -1.65 9.10
N GLY A 136 0.58 -2.15 10.12
CA GLY A 136 0.01 -2.43 11.43
C GLY A 136 -0.21 -3.90 11.72
N GLY A 137 -0.78 -4.19 12.89
CA GLY A 137 -1.00 -5.56 13.36
C GLY A 137 -2.00 -6.34 12.51
N ILE A 138 -1.89 -7.66 12.56
CA ILE A 138 -2.80 -8.58 11.86
C ILE A 138 -4.11 -8.66 12.65
N ASN A 139 -5.23 -8.48 11.97
CA ASN A 139 -6.58 -8.49 12.52
C ASN A 139 -7.46 -9.62 11.94
N GLU A 140 -8.69 -9.75 12.42
CA GLU A 140 -9.62 -10.80 11.99
C GLU A 140 -10.02 -10.69 10.51
N SER A 141 -10.07 -9.47 9.97
CA SER A 141 -10.37 -9.26 8.56
C SER A 141 -9.27 -9.81 7.65
N ASP A 142 -8.01 -9.68 8.07
CA ASP A 142 -6.86 -10.25 7.36
C ASP A 142 -6.96 -11.79 7.33
N VAL A 143 -7.32 -12.39 8.48
CA VAL A 143 -7.51 -13.86 8.60
C VAL A 143 -8.68 -14.34 7.72
N THR A 144 -9.79 -13.61 7.74
CA THR A 144 -10.97 -13.94 6.93
C THR A 144 -10.64 -13.88 5.43
N LEU A 145 -9.88 -12.87 5.00
CA LEU A 145 -9.44 -12.74 3.61
C LEU A 145 -8.51 -13.89 3.20
N ALA A 146 -7.51 -14.21 4.03
CA ALA A 146 -6.60 -15.32 3.78
C ALA A 146 -7.36 -16.65 3.68
N LYS A 147 -8.30 -16.90 4.60
CA LYS A 147 -9.16 -18.09 4.56
C LYS A 147 -9.99 -18.19 3.29
N ALA A 148 -10.66 -17.11 2.91
CA ALA A 148 -11.53 -17.07 1.73
C ALA A 148 -10.77 -17.35 0.42
N SER A 149 -9.49 -17.02 0.37
CA SER A 149 -8.62 -17.21 -0.80
C SER A 149 -7.71 -18.43 -0.72
N GLY A 150 -7.77 -19.23 0.35
CA GLY A 150 -6.87 -20.37 0.56
C GLY A 150 -5.40 -19.94 0.71
N GLY A 151 -5.16 -18.71 1.17
CA GLY A 151 -3.84 -18.13 1.30
C GLY A 151 -3.31 -18.13 2.73
N LEU A 152 -2.11 -17.56 2.89
CA LEU A 152 -1.42 -17.40 4.16
C LEU A 152 -1.24 -15.91 4.51
N ILE A 153 -0.83 -15.64 5.75
CA ILE A 153 -0.54 -14.28 6.22
C ILE A 153 0.94 -14.16 6.54
N LEU A 154 1.59 -13.17 5.92
CA LEU A 154 2.98 -12.81 6.19
C LEU A 154 3.00 -11.55 7.06
N GLY A 155 3.54 -11.66 8.27
CA GLY A 155 3.72 -10.54 9.19
C GLY A 155 5.19 -10.19 9.38
N PHE A 156 5.60 -8.98 9.01
CA PHE A 156 6.95 -8.49 9.23
C PHE A 156 6.97 -7.49 10.38
N ASN A 157 7.66 -7.85 11.47
CA ASN A 157 7.80 -7.04 12.69
C ASN A 157 6.45 -6.58 13.30
N VAL A 158 5.37 -7.35 13.06
CA VAL A 158 4.03 -7.13 13.59
C VAL A 158 3.49 -8.39 14.24
N ARG A 159 2.46 -8.24 15.05
CA ARG A 159 1.82 -9.38 15.74
C ARG A 159 0.34 -9.42 15.39
N ALA A 160 -0.21 -10.62 15.37
CA ALA A 160 -1.64 -10.81 15.31
C ALA A 160 -2.27 -10.48 16.69
N ASN A 161 -3.41 -9.79 16.67
CA ASN A 161 -4.19 -9.57 17.87
C ASN A 161 -4.72 -10.92 18.43
N PRO A 162 -5.14 -11.01 19.70
CA PRO A 162 -5.62 -12.26 20.29
C PRO A 162 -6.77 -12.89 19.48
N GLN A 163 -7.73 -12.08 19.04
CA GLN A 163 -8.89 -12.52 18.27
C GLN A 163 -8.49 -13.09 16.90
N ALA A 164 -7.57 -12.42 16.20
CA ALA A 164 -7.04 -12.92 14.93
C ALA A 164 -6.29 -14.25 15.10
N ARG A 165 -5.48 -14.40 16.16
CA ARG A 165 -4.79 -15.66 16.44
C ARG A 165 -5.75 -16.81 16.70
N ASP A 166 -6.79 -16.56 17.50
CA ASP A 166 -7.79 -17.57 17.82
C ASP A 166 -8.62 -17.95 16.58
N LEU A 167 -8.95 -16.96 15.74
CA LEU A 167 -9.62 -17.18 14.46
C LEU A 167 -8.73 -17.97 13.50
N ALA A 168 -7.45 -17.60 13.37
CA ALA A 168 -6.51 -18.29 12.49
C ALA A 168 -6.34 -19.76 12.84
N ARG A 169 -6.22 -20.08 14.15
CA ARG A 169 -6.16 -21.46 14.64
C ARG A 169 -7.44 -22.24 14.30
N ARG A 170 -8.60 -21.64 14.51
CA ARG A 170 -9.90 -22.27 14.26
C ARG A 170 -10.15 -22.52 12.78
N GLU A 171 -9.74 -21.57 11.93
CA GLU A 171 -9.92 -21.63 10.47
C GLU A 171 -8.73 -22.29 9.74
N ASN A 172 -7.71 -22.74 10.50
CA ASN A 172 -6.48 -23.33 9.96
C ASN A 172 -5.78 -22.42 8.94
N VAL A 173 -5.66 -21.13 9.25
CA VAL A 173 -4.90 -20.14 8.46
C VAL A 173 -3.51 -20.00 9.06
N GLU A 174 -2.49 -20.11 8.24
CA GLU A 174 -1.09 -19.93 8.62
C GLU A 174 -0.73 -18.43 8.75
N ILE A 175 -0.04 -18.07 9.85
CA ILE A 175 0.47 -16.71 10.11
C ILE A 175 1.96 -16.81 10.41
#